data_7c6f9ee5809cf9202848ab06c7eb24b2
#
_entry.id   7c6f9ee5809cf9202848ab06c7eb24b2
#
_cell.length_a   1.000
_cell.length_b   1.000
_cell.length_c   1.000
_cell.angle_alpha   90.00
_cell.angle_beta   90.00
_cell.angle_gamma   90.00
#
_symmetry.space_group_name_H-M   'P 1'
#
loop_
_entity.id
_entity.type
_entity.pdbx_description
1 polymer ?
#
loop_
_entity_poly.entity_id
_entity_poly.type
_entity_poly.pdbx_seq_one_letter_code
_entity_poly.pdbx_strand_id
1 'polypeptide(L)'
;MTDALADRRDLKDRLLEAALLHAAFDGWSRRTLVNAAADAGLDAATARRLFPQGGDSLLAWLDDWADRRMLEALAEQDLNKLPVRRRIGQLVRTRLGLLTPHREAIRRAATARGMPGNVVGTGRAL
;
A
#
# COMPACT_ATOMS: atom_id res chain seq x y z
N MET A 1 0.80 21.85 -14.49
CA MET A 1 -0.30 21.14 -13.82
C MET A 1 -0.02 19.64 -13.66
N THR A 2 0.38 18.97 -14.73
CA THR A 2 0.71 17.55 -14.68
C THR A 2 1.86 17.26 -13.70
N ASP A 3 2.89 18.12 -13.68
CA ASP A 3 4.05 17.96 -12.81
C ASP A 3 3.67 18.09 -11.32
N ALA A 4 2.77 19.02 -10.98
CA ALA A 4 2.33 19.20 -9.60
C ALA A 4 1.55 17.99 -9.09
N LEU A 5 0.72 17.39 -9.95
CA LEU A 5 -0.03 16.17 -9.61
C LEU A 5 0.90 14.97 -9.46
N ALA A 6 1.90 14.85 -10.35
CA ALA A 6 2.90 13.79 -10.26
C ALA A 6 3.73 13.92 -8.99
N ASP A 7 4.16 15.14 -8.66
CA ASP A 7 4.92 15.41 -7.44
C ASP A 7 4.12 15.07 -6.19
N ARG A 8 2.82 15.41 -6.18
CA ARG A 8 1.94 15.07 -5.05
C ARG A 8 1.79 13.56 -4.90
N ARG A 9 1.62 12.85 -6.01
CA ARG A 9 1.53 11.38 -5.99
C ARG A 9 2.81 10.77 -5.46
N ASP A 10 3.95 11.26 -5.92
CA ASP A 10 5.26 10.77 -5.48
C ASP A 10 5.47 10.98 -3.98
N LEU A 11 5.08 12.15 -3.46
CA LEU A 11 5.16 12.42 -2.03
C LEU A 11 4.26 11.48 -1.23
N LYS A 12 3.05 11.23 -1.72
CA LYS A 12 2.12 10.31 -1.07
C LYS A 12 2.67 8.88 -1.08
N ASP A 13 3.26 8.46 -2.20
CA ASP A 13 3.89 7.13 -2.29
C ASP A 13 5.06 7.00 -1.33
N ARG A 14 5.91 8.01 -1.22
CA ARG A 14 7.04 8.01 -0.29
C ARG A 14 6.56 7.92 1.16
N LEU A 15 5.51 8.66 1.50
CA LEU A 15 4.92 8.59 2.84
C LEU A 15 4.33 7.21 3.10
N LEU A 16 3.62 6.64 2.14
CA LEU A 16 3.06 5.30 2.30
C LEU A 16 4.14 4.25 2.47
N GLU A 17 5.19 4.31 1.66
CA GLU A 17 6.29 3.34 1.74
C GLU A 17 6.99 3.40 3.11
N ALA A 18 7.20 4.61 3.64
CA ALA A 18 7.73 4.78 4.98
C ALA A 18 6.72 4.29 6.03
N ALA A 19 5.43 4.56 5.82
CA ALA A 19 4.38 4.13 6.73
C ALA A 19 4.24 2.62 6.82
N LEU A 20 4.51 1.90 5.75
CA LEU A 20 4.45 0.43 5.75
C LEU A 20 5.38 -0.17 6.80
N LEU A 21 6.56 0.43 6.98
CA LEU A 21 7.52 -0.04 7.98
C LEU A 21 7.01 0.21 9.41
N HIS A 22 6.39 1.36 9.64
CA HIS A 22 5.85 1.69 10.96
C HIS A 22 4.55 0.97 11.25
N ALA A 23 3.71 0.77 10.24
CA ALA A 23 2.41 0.12 10.40
C ALA A 23 2.54 -1.33 10.85
N ALA A 24 3.64 -2.00 10.52
CA ALA A 24 3.90 -3.36 10.97
C ALA A 24 3.95 -3.46 12.49
N PHE A 25 4.37 -2.39 13.17
CA PHE A 25 4.51 -2.33 14.62
C PHE A 25 3.41 -1.52 15.28
N ASP A 26 3.09 -0.36 14.73
CA ASP A 26 2.20 0.62 15.35
C ASP A 26 0.78 0.60 14.78
N GLY A 27 0.53 -0.20 13.74
CA GLY A 27 -0.74 -0.19 13.04
C GLY A 27 -0.91 1.05 12.18
N TRP A 28 -2.10 1.24 11.64
CA TRP A 28 -2.42 2.34 10.74
C TRP A 28 -3.09 3.46 11.54
N SER A 29 -2.27 4.39 12.00
CA SER A 29 -2.70 5.45 12.91
C SER A 29 -2.12 6.79 12.48
N ARG A 30 -2.55 7.85 13.16
CA ARG A 30 -1.95 9.18 12.98
C ARG A 30 -0.47 9.17 13.36
N ARG A 31 -0.11 8.43 14.39
CA ARG A 31 1.28 8.27 14.82
C ARG A 31 2.14 7.67 13.71
N THR A 32 1.61 6.67 13.02
CA THR A 32 2.28 6.06 11.86
C THR A 32 2.55 7.10 10.78
N LEU A 33 1.57 7.96 10.49
CA LEU A 33 1.75 9.04 9.52
C LEU A 33 2.84 10.02 9.95
N VAL A 34 2.85 10.41 11.21
CA VAL A 34 3.84 11.36 11.74
C VAL A 34 5.25 10.75 11.65
N ASN A 35 5.39 9.49 12.03
CA ASN A 35 6.68 8.80 11.98
C ASN A 35 7.15 8.63 10.52
N ALA A 36 6.23 8.30 9.62
CA ALA A 36 6.55 8.18 8.20
C ALA A 36 7.00 9.52 7.61
N ALA A 37 6.35 10.61 8.00
CA ALA A 37 6.72 11.95 7.55
C ALA A 37 8.14 12.30 8.00
N ALA A 38 8.49 12.00 9.24
CA ALA A 38 9.84 12.25 9.75
C ALA A 38 10.88 11.48 8.93
N ASP A 39 10.61 10.20 8.64
CA ASP A 39 11.51 9.36 7.83
C ASP A 39 11.65 9.88 6.40
N ALA A 40 10.58 10.43 5.84
CA ALA A 40 10.58 10.95 4.48
C ALA A 40 11.12 12.39 4.38
N GLY A 41 11.48 13.00 5.51
CA GLY A 41 11.96 14.37 5.54
C GLY A 41 10.88 15.41 5.30
N LEU A 42 9.63 15.09 5.62
CA LEU A 42 8.49 15.99 5.47
C LEU A 42 8.00 16.46 6.83
N ASP A 43 7.49 17.69 6.88
CA ASP A 43 6.92 18.18 8.12
C ASP A 43 5.52 17.61 8.35
N ALA A 44 5.06 17.69 9.60
CA ALA A 44 3.76 17.13 9.98
C ALA A 44 2.60 17.83 9.27
N ALA A 45 2.73 19.12 9.00
CA ALA A 45 1.68 19.88 8.31
C ALA A 45 1.49 19.39 6.88
N THR A 46 2.60 19.14 6.17
CA THR A 46 2.55 18.61 4.81
C THR A 46 1.92 17.21 4.80
N ALA A 47 2.31 16.37 5.74
CA ALA A 47 1.75 15.02 5.85
C ALA A 47 0.25 15.06 6.09
N ARG A 48 -0.22 15.96 6.96
CA ARG A 48 -1.65 16.09 7.23
C ARG A 48 -2.43 16.61 6.03
N ARG A 49 -1.83 17.48 5.21
CA ARG A 49 -2.48 17.94 3.99
C ARG A 49 -2.61 16.81 2.97
N LEU A 50 -1.61 15.95 2.87
CA LEU A 50 -1.64 14.83 1.93
C LEU A 50 -2.57 13.70 2.40
N PHE A 51 -2.63 13.47 3.72
CA PHE A 51 -3.43 12.42 4.33
C PHE A 51 -4.25 12.99 5.49
N PRO A 52 -5.35 13.72 5.17
CA PRO A 52 -6.09 14.48 6.20
C PRO A 52 -6.69 13.61 7.30
N GLN A 53 -7.00 12.36 7.01
CA GLN A 53 -7.63 11.46 7.97
C GLN A 53 -6.65 10.46 8.56
N GLY A 54 -5.36 10.76 8.49
CA GLY A 54 -4.32 9.95 9.08
C GLY A 54 -4.28 8.54 8.53
N GLY A 55 -4.39 7.55 9.41
CA GLY A 55 -4.32 6.14 9.02
C GLY A 55 -5.35 5.72 7.99
N ASP A 56 -6.56 6.26 8.06
CA ASP A 56 -7.62 5.93 7.11
C ASP A 56 -7.26 6.41 5.69
N SER A 57 -6.70 7.60 5.57
CA SER A 57 -6.24 8.13 4.29
C SER A 57 -5.08 7.29 3.73
N LEU A 58 -4.17 6.85 4.60
CA LEU A 58 -3.07 5.98 4.20
C LEU A 58 -3.60 4.64 3.68
N LEU A 59 -4.60 4.06 4.35
CA LEU A 59 -5.20 2.79 3.94
C LEU A 59 -5.84 2.90 2.56
N ALA A 60 -6.53 4.01 2.30
CA ALA A 60 -7.13 4.23 0.99
C ALA A 60 -6.04 4.32 -0.10
N TRP A 61 -4.94 4.98 0.21
CA TRP A 61 -3.83 5.14 -0.74
C TRP A 61 -3.08 3.82 -0.97
N LEU A 62 -3.05 2.95 0.03
CA LEU A 62 -2.40 1.64 -0.07
C LEU A 62 -2.93 0.83 -1.26
N ASP A 63 -4.25 0.81 -1.44
CA ASP A 63 -4.86 0.06 -2.54
C ASP A 63 -4.41 0.63 -3.90
N ASP A 64 -4.44 1.94 -4.04
CA ASP A 64 -4.01 2.60 -5.27
C ASP A 64 -2.52 2.35 -5.56
N TRP A 65 -1.70 2.47 -4.54
CA TRP A 65 -0.26 2.21 -4.62
C TRP A 65 0.02 0.77 -5.06
N ALA A 66 -0.65 -0.20 -4.42
CA ALA A 66 -0.46 -1.62 -4.74
C ALA A 66 -0.87 -1.93 -6.18
N ASP A 67 -1.98 -1.36 -6.64
CA ASP A 67 -2.45 -1.56 -8.00
C ASP A 67 -1.47 -0.98 -9.02
N ARG A 68 -0.97 0.22 -8.77
CA ARG A 68 0.01 0.85 -9.68
C ARG A 68 1.33 0.08 -9.72
N ARG A 69 1.82 -0.39 -8.57
CA ARG A 69 3.05 -1.19 -8.52
C ARG A 69 2.88 -2.50 -9.26
N MET A 70 1.72 -3.13 -9.12
CA MET A 70 1.42 -4.36 -9.85
C MET A 70 1.42 -4.12 -11.36
N LEU A 71 0.77 -3.05 -11.81
CA LEU A 71 0.72 -2.72 -13.24
C LEU A 71 2.11 -2.41 -13.80
N GLU A 72 2.93 -1.69 -13.05
CA GLU A 72 4.31 -1.41 -13.45
C GLU A 72 5.12 -2.71 -13.61
N ALA A 73 5.00 -3.62 -12.66
CA ALA A 73 5.71 -4.90 -12.70
C ALA A 73 5.26 -5.75 -13.88
N LEU A 74 3.96 -5.73 -14.17
CA LEU A 74 3.39 -6.50 -15.27
C LEU A 74 3.71 -5.90 -16.65
N ALA A 75 3.93 -4.60 -16.72
CA ALA A 75 4.27 -3.94 -17.97
C ALA A 75 5.60 -4.45 -18.56
N GLU A 76 6.48 -4.96 -17.71
CA GLU A 76 7.77 -5.53 -18.14
C GLU A 76 7.62 -6.98 -18.60
N GLN A 77 6.44 -7.57 -18.48
CA GLN A 77 6.18 -8.96 -18.82
C GLN A 77 5.28 -9.02 -20.05
N ASP A 78 5.56 -9.95 -20.95
CA ASP A 78 4.75 -10.10 -22.15
C ASP A 78 3.60 -11.08 -21.86
N LEU A 79 2.58 -10.58 -21.18
CA LEU A 79 1.44 -11.39 -20.77
C LEU A 79 0.57 -11.84 -21.95
N ASN A 80 0.62 -11.10 -23.06
CA ASN A 80 -0.19 -11.43 -24.23
C ASN A 80 0.20 -12.76 -24.87
N LYS A 81 1.44 -13.21 -24.64
CA LYS A 81 1.90 -14.50 -25.13
C LYS A 81 1.48 -15.67 -24.27
N LEU A 82 0.90 -15.40 -23.10
CA LEU A 82 0.50 -16.46 -22.17
C LEU A 82 -0.98 -16.81 -22.33
N PRO A 83 -1.35 -18.07 -22.14
CA PRO A 83 -2.77 -18.45 -22.05
C PRO A 83 -3.44 -17.70 -20.89
N VAL A 84 -4.76 -17.51 -20.98
CA VAL A 84 -5.54 -16.75 -19.98
C VAL A 84 -5.29 -17.28 -18.57
N ARG A 85 -5.28 -18.59 -18.39
CA ARG A 85 -5.04 -19.21 -17.08
C ARG A 85 -3.70 -18.80 -16.50
N ARG A 86 -2.65 -18.78 -17.32
CA ARG A 86 -1.31 -18.39 -16.88
C ARG A 86 -1.20 -16.90 -16.60
N ARG A 87 -1.96 -16.09 -17.36
CA ARG A 87 -2.02 -14.65 -17.10
C ARG A 87 -2.59 -14.37 -15.72
N ILE A 88 -3.69 -15.03 -15.37
CA ILE A 88 -4.30 -14.88 -14.04
C ILE A 88 -3.33 -15.30 -12.95
N GLY A 89 -2.66 -16.44 -13.10
CA GLY A 89 -1.67 -16.89 -12.15
C GLY A 89 -0.53 -15.90 -11.98
N GLN A 90 -0.08 -15.29 -13.08
CA GLN A 90 1.00 -14.31 -13.03
C GLN A 90 0.57 -13.03 -12.32
N LEU A 91 -0.67 -12.59 -12.54
CA LEU A 91 -1.23 -11.43 -11.83
C LEU A 91 -1.22 -11.67 -10.32
N VAL A 92 -1.70 -12.83 -9.90
CA VAL A 92 -1.76 -13.19 -8.48
C VAL A 92 -0.35 -13.25 -7.89
N ARG A 93 0.58 -13.91 -8.56
CA ARG A 93 1.96 -14.03 -8.06
C ARG A 93 2.64 -12.68 -7.93
N THR A 94 2.45 -11.81 -8.92
CA THR A 94 3.04 -10.48 -8.92
C THR A 94 2.51 -9.66 -7.75
N ARG A 95 1.20 -9.67 -7.52
CA ARG A 95 0.60 -8.94 -6.40
C ARG A 95 1.09 -9.49 -5.06
N LEU A 96 1.11 -10.80 -4.90
CA LEU A 96 1.58 -11.43 -3.66
C LEU A 96 3.06 -11.10 -3.42
N GLY A 97 3.88 -11.11 -4.45
CA GLY A 97 5.30 -10.77 -4.33
C GLY A 97 5.51 -9.34 -3.86
N LEU A 98 4.68 -8.41 -4.32
CA LEU A 98 4.75 -7.02 -3.88
C LEU A 98 4.35 -6.85 -2.41
N LEU A 99 3.37 -7.61 -1.95
CA LEU A 99 2.80 -7.44 -0.61
C LEU A 99 3.48 -8.29 0.46
N THR A 100 4.15 -9.38 0.07
CA THR A 100 4.78 -10.29 1.02
C THR A 100 5.77 -9.61 1.96
N PRO A 101 6.64 -8.68 1.51
CA PRO A 101 7.56 -7.99 2.44
C PRO A 101 6.84 -7.16 3.48
N HIS A 102 5.56 -6.84 3.25
CA HIS A 102 4.76 -5.99 4.13
C HIS A 102 3.62 -6.76 4.77
N ARG A 103 3.79 -8.07 4.97
CA ARG A 103 2.73 -8.96 5.45
C ARG A 103 2.05 -8.45 6.70
N GLU A 104 2.81 -8.04 7.70
CA GLU A 104 2.24 -7.59 8.97
C GLU A 104 1.47 -6.28 8.82
N ALA A 105 2.01 -5.33 8.04
CA ALA A 105 1.30 -4.09 7.77
C ALA A 105 -0.02 -4.35 7.05
N ILE A 106 -0.02 -5.27 6.08
CA ILE A 106 -1.22 -5.65 5.33
C ILE A 106 -2.24 -6.32 6.25
N ARG A 107 -1.79 -7.20 7.13
CA ARG A 107 -2.67 -7.84 8.11
C ARG A 107 -3.34 -6.82 9.02
N ARG A 108 -2.58 -5.83 9.49
CA ARG A 108 -3.12 -4.75 10.31
C ARG A 108 -4.06 -3.84 9.53
N ALA A 109 -3.83 -3.68 8.22
CA ALA A 109 -4.75 -2.93 7.37
C ALA A 109 -6.12 -3.63 7.31
N ALA A 110 -6.13 -4.94 7.14
CA ALA A 110 -7.36 -5.72 7.13
C ALA A 110 -8.12 -5.58 8.46
N THR A 111 -7.41 -5.65 9.57
CA THR A 111 -8.00 -5.48 10.89
C THR A 111 -8.58 -4.08 11.07
N ALA A 112 -7.86 -3.05 10.64
CA ALA A 112 -8.31 -1.66 10.73
C ALA A 112 -9.57 -1.42 9.90
N ARG A 113 -9.75 -2.18 8.81
CA ARG A 113 -10.93 -2.10 7.95
C ARG A 113 -12.11 -2.92 8.48
N GLY A 114 -12.00 -3.48 9.69
CA GLY A 114 -13.05 -4.26 10.32
C GLY A 114 -13.10 -5.72 9.92
N MET A 115 -12.10 -6.22 9.17
CA MET A 115 -12.02 -7.64 8.85
C MET A 115 -11.36 -8.41 9.99
N PRO A 116 -11.87 -9.59 10.38
CA PRO A 116 -11.18 -10.42 11.37
C PRO A 116 -9.78 -10.79 10.86
N GLY A 117 -8.78 -10.67 11.75
CA GLY A 117 -7.39 -10.92 11.37
C GLY A 117 -7.14 -12.32 10.83
N ASN A 118 -7.88 -13.31 11.34
CA ASN A 118 -7.71 -14.70 10.92
C ASN A 118 -8.23 -14.97 9.50
N VAL A 119 -9.11 -14.13 8.97
CA VAL A 119 -9.58 -14.27 7.59
C VAL A 119 -8.41 -14.08 6.63
N VAL A 120 -7.56 -13.09 6.90
CA VAL A 120 -6.40 -12.81 6.04
C VAL A 120 -5.32 -13.88 6.21
N GLY A 121 -5.09 -14.30 7.45
CA GLY A 121 -3.99 -15.21 7.76
C GLY A 121 -4.26 -16.66 7.41
N THR A 122 -5.49 -17.12 7.61
CA THR A 122 -5.85 -18.53 7.49
C THR A 122 -6.80 -18.83 6.34
N GLY A 123 -7.36 -17.81 5.70
CA GLY A 123 -8.37 -17.98 4.68
C GLY A 123 -9.70 -18.46 5.22
N ARG A 124 -9.89 -18.44 6.52
CA ARG A 124 -11.17 -18.80 7.12
C ARG A 124 -12.16 -17.67 6.97
N ALA A 125 -13.26 -17.96 6.29
CA ALA A 125 -14.39 -17.05 6.27
C ALA A 125 -15.19 -17.24 7.56
N LEU A 126 -15.62 -16.14 8.10
CA LEU A 126 -16.48 -16.18 9.30
C LEU A 126 -17.87 -15.69 8.99
#